data_c5cdc008ac7e4d27c81d7afb6735fad6
#
_entry.id   c5cdc008ac7e4d27c81d7afb6735fad6
#
_cell.length_a   1.000
_cell.length_b   1.000
_cell.length_c   1.000
_cell.angle_alpha   90.00
_cell.angle_beta   90.00
_cell.angle_gamma   90.00
#
_symmetry.space_group_name_H-M   'P 1'
#
loop_
_entity.id
_entity.type
_entity.pdbx_description
1 polymer ?
#
loop_
_entity_poly.entity_id
_entity_poly.type
_entity_poly.pdbx_seq_one_letter_code
_entity_poly.pdbx_strand_id
1 'polypeptide(L)'
;MKNALMRAFVKKQRMMFTLLIIINLIINGVVGQKDNILLIVVDDLRPSLGCYGDSKAYTPNIDHLAKQGVLFTRAYAQQSLCGPSRNSFLTSRRPDTLKLYDNYSYWRDTVGNIITLPQHLKNHGYRTMSVGKIFHPGKSSNGSDDFPYSWSEKPFHPFTDRYKNAPVCRVTDTSPPACNIVCPVHLSGIPNSTLPDIETLKGAKSFIRSNNRNKKPFFLAVGFQKPHIPFKYPEKYLKHHPLQKFQIPDNYEWSDNVSSVAYNPWADLRKRDDIKNFWLKFPYQKIPMDYARLIIQSYYAAVTYIDDLIGQLIKQLTISDVQCNTTVILMSDHGWSLGEHGEWAKYSNFDVALRVPVIMSIPGLTNNCRKSGARISGKITDLITQNNSEVKRNYIAIDSMIELVDIFPTIADIVGLSIPVCMENKNFGYNHSSVPSSSNPCTEGLGFLPLIVEAMSGKSIPWKKGVFSQYPRPGIVPTLVPNSDEPHLYEISIMGYTIKTKEYRYTTWLAFNHSTAKADWTTMVAEELYHNKLDVEENINLVTTQKFSMIKEELRMQLKNGWRQALPRQYQ
;
A
#
# COMPACT_ATOMS: atom_id res chain seq x y z
N MET A 1 44.32 8.11 -62.12
CA MET A 1 42.96 8.54 -61.64
C MET A 1 42.18 7.45 -60.90
N LYS A 2 42.00 6.22 -61.39
CA LYS A 2 41.21 5.15 -60.72
C LYS A 2 41.69 4.80 -59.32
N ASN A 3 43.00 4.74 -59.05
CA ASN A 3 43.52 4.39 -57.71
C ASN A 3 43.32 5.50 -56.63
N ALA A 4 43.24 6.76 -57.01
CA ALA A 4 42.98 7.87 -56.11
C ALA A 4 41.50 7.92 -55.71
N LEU A 5 40.58 7.65 -56.66
CA LEU A 5 39.13 7.56 -56.38
C LEU A 5 38.77 6.38 -55.44
N MET A 6 39.44 5.22 -55.67
CA MET A 6 39.22 4.05 -54.79
C MET A 6 39.72 4.25 -53.36
N ARG A 7 40.87 4.93 -53.18
CA ARG A 7 41.39 5.31 -51.87
C ARG A 7 40.48 6.31 -51.14
N ALA A 8 39.91 7.28 -51.86
CA ALA A 8 38.96 8.24 -51.33
C ALA A 8 37.65 7.56 -50.92
N PHE A 9 37.15 6.60 -51.70
CA PHE A 9 35.95 5.82 -51.40
C PHE A 9 36.12 4.96 -50.13
N VAL A 10 37.23 4.23 -50.01
CA VAL A 10 37.56 3.42 -48.82
C VAL A 10 37.74 4.29 -47.57
N LYS A 11 38.33 5.48 -47.71
CA LYS A 11 38.47 6.43 -46.58
C LYS A 11 37.13 6.98 -46.13
N LYS A 12 36.21 7.26 -47.07
CA LYS A 12 34.83 7.72 -46.77
C LYS A 12 34.01 6.61 -46.12
N GLN A 13 34.12 5.35 -46.56
CA GLN A 13 33.45 4.21 -45.90
C GLN A 13 33.98 3.96 -44.48
N ARG A 14 35.30 4.02 -44.25
CA ARG A 14 35.87 3.89 -42.90
C ARG A 14 35.41 5.01 -41.99
N MET A 15 35.37 6.24 -42.46
CA MET A 15 34.91 7.39 -41.69
C MET A 15 33.42 7.27 -41.33
N MET A 16 32.58 6.79 -42.25
CA MET A 16 31.15 6.53 -42.01
C MET A 16 30.92 5.39 -41.00
N PHE A 17 31.74 4.33 -41.09
CA PHE A 17 31.68 3.22 -40.13
C PHE A 17 32.13 3.64 -38.72
N THR A 18 33.18 4.46 -38.61
CA THR A 18 33.65 5.04 -37.35
C THR A 18 32.60 6.00 -36.76
N LEU A 19 31.95 6.80 -37.59
CA LEU A 19 30.85 7.70 -37.16
C LEU A 19 29.65 6.92 -36.67
N LEU A 20 29.28 5.81 -37.33
CA LEU A 20 28.20 4.90 -36.88
C LEU A 20 28.53 4.20 -35.55
N ILE A 21 29.80 3.82 -35.34
CA ILE A 21 30.27 3.26 -34.08
C ILE A 21 30.23 4.33 -32.96
N ILE A 22 30.68 5.55 -33.27
CA ILE A 22 30.62 6.67 -32.29
C ILE A 22 29.18 7.05 -32.00
N ILE A 23 28.31 7.11 -33.00
CA ILE A 23 26.87 7.37 -32.82
C ILE A 23 26.22 6.23 -31.98
N ASN A 24 26.56 4.95 -32.23
CA ASN A 24 26.10 3.83 -31.43
C ASN A 24 26.65 3.86 -29.99
N LEU A 25 27.91 4.26 -29.81
CA LEU A 25 28.50 4.45 -28.46
C LEU A 25 27.89 5.65 -27.73
N ILE A 26 27.56 6.73 -28.45
CA ILE A 26 26.85 7.89 -27.90
C ILE A 26 25.40 7.52 -27.57
N ILE A 27 24.69 6.82 -28.44
CA ILE A 27 23.31 6.37 -28.19
C ILE A 27 23.28 5.35 -27.04
N ASN A 28 24.19 4.38 -27.01
CA ASN A 28 24.27 3.40 -25.91
C ASN A 28 24.87 3.98 -24.61
N GLY A 29 25.70 5.03 -24.68
CA GLY A 29 26.20 5.78 -23.53
C GLY A 29 25.21 6.84 -22.99
N VAL A 30 24.18 7.20 -23.78
CA VAL A 30 23.12 8.14 -23.40
C VAL A 30 21.92 7.42 -22.75
N VAL A 31 21.76 6.10 -22.95
CA VAL A 31 20.79 5.32 -22.17
C VAL A 31 21.39 5.08 -20.79
N GLY A 32 21.20 6.03 -19.87
CA GLY A 32 21.58 5.88 -18.47
C GLY A 32 21.01 4.58 -17.92
N GLN A 33 21.79 3.87 -17.09
CA GLN A 33 21.34 2.64 -16.44
C GLN A 33 20.03 2.93 -15.70
N LYS A 34 18.97 2.19 -16.03
CA LYS A 34 17.67 2.29 -15.36
C LYS A 34 17.82 1.92 -13.88
N ASP A 35 17.23 2.72 -12.99
CA ASP A 35 17.28 2.44 -11.56
C ASP A 35 16.44 1.21 -11.20
N ASN A 36 16.89 0.47 -10.21
CA ASN A 36 16.14 -0.62 -9.61
C ASN A 36 15.03 -0.07 -8.70
N ILE A 37 14.00 -0.86 -8.51
CA ILE A 37 12.91 -0.57 -7.57
C ILE A 37 12.78 -1.70 -6.56
N LEU A 38 12.80 -1.36 -5.27
CA LEU A 38 12.42 -2.22 -4.16
C LEU A 38 11.14 -1.68 -3.54
N LEU A 39 10.02 -2.38 -3.76
CA LEU A 39 8.73 -2.09 -3.13
C LEU A 39 8.55 -3.03 -1.93
N ILE A 40 8.49 -2.47 -0.72
CA ILE A 40 8.23 -3.20 0.52
C ILE A 40 6.78 -2.92 0.94
N VAL A 41 5.97 -3.96 1.01
CA VAL A 41 4.58 -3.89 1.46
C VAL A 41 4.44 -4.63 2.77
N VAL A 42 3.96 -3.96 3.81
CA VAL A 42 3.74 -4.54 5.14
C VAL A 42 2.24 -4.69 5.36
N ASP A 43 1.79 -5.90 5.68
CA ASP A 43 0.37 -6.23 5.82
C ASP A 43 -0.20 -5.71 7.16
N ASP A 44 -1.36 -5.03 7.15
CA ASP A 44 -2.04 -4.51 8.33
C ASP A 44 -1.24 -3.44 9.13
N LEU A 45 -0.32 -2.70 8.51
CA LEU A 45 0.50 -1.71 9.22
C LEU A 45 -0.14 -0.31 9.18
N ARG A 46 -0.67 0.14 10.33
CA ARG A 46 -1.04 1.54 10.54
C ARG A 46 0.21 2.42 10.74
N PRO A 47 0.14 3.77 10.72
CA PRO A 47 1.28 4.65 10.94
C PRO A 47 1.85 4.60 12.39
N SER A 48 1.91 3.42 13.01
CA SER A 48 2.49 3.18 14.34
C SER A 48 4.01 2.98 14.25
N LEU A 49 4.70 4.06 13.86
CA LEU A 49 6.13 4.11 13.59
C LEU A 49 6.74 5.34 14.25
N GLY A 50 8.02 5.26 14.68
CA GLY A 50 8.73 6.38 15.31
C GLY A 50 8.78 7.61 14.41
N CYS A 51 9.06 7.46 13.11
CA CYS A 51 9.09 8.56 12.14
C CYS A 51 7.70 9.21 11.88
N TYR A 52 6.60 8.58 12.30
CA TYR A 52 5.25 9.17 12.32
C TYR A 52 4.88 9.79 13.67
N GLY A 53 5.84 9.87 14.62
CA GLY A 53 5.63 10.48 15.94
C GLY A 53 5.02 9.55 16.99
N ASP A 54 4.88 8.26 16.71
CA ASP A 54 4.37 7.30 17.70
C ASP A 54 5.47 6.90 18.70
N SER A 55 5.41 7.44 19.90
CA SER A 55 6.39 7.20 20.99
C SER A 55 6.36 5.77 21.55
N LYS A 56 5.28 5.00 21.29
CA LYS A 56 5.16 3.60 21.68
C LYS A 56 5.94 2.67 20.74
N ALA A 57 6.13 3.09 19.49
CA ALA A 57 6.83 2.32 18.48
C ALA A 57 8.34 2.26 18.74
N TYR A 58 8.96 1.15 18.33
CA TYR A 58 10.41 0.99 18.28
C TYR A 58 10.79 0.48 16.87
N THR A 59 11.09 1.42 15.97
CA THR A 59 11.26 1.16 14.53
C THR A 59 12.50 1.83 13.95
N PRO A 60 13.70 1.59 14.55
CA PRO A 60 14.91 2.34 14.20
C PRO A 60 15.34 2.21 12.74
N ASN A 61 15.07 1.08 12.08
CA ASN A 61 15.46 0.86 10.69
C ASN A 61 14.53 1.59 9.71
N ILE A 62 13.22 1.56 9.96
CA ILE A 62 12.22 2.31 9.17
C ILE A 62 12.42 3.81 9.39
N ASP A 63 12.67 4.25 10.63
CA ASP A 63 12.98 5.64 10.96
C ASP A 63 14.25 6.12 10.25
N HIS A 64 15.26 5.24 10.14
CA HIS A 64 16.47 5.54 9.37
C HIS A 64 16.18 5.68 7.86
N LEU A 65 15.32 4.81 7.29
CA LEU A 65 14.89 4.92 5.90
C LEU A 65 14.17 6.26 5.65
N ALA A 66 13.29 6.68 6.58
CA ALA A 66 12.59 7.96 6.51
C ALA A 66 13.56 9.15 6.53
N LYS A 67 14.64 9.10 7.31
CA LYS A 67 15.70 10.12 7.33
C LYS A 67 16.47 10.24 6.02
N GLN A 68 16.53 9.17 5.23
CA GLN A 68 17.14 9.13 3.91
C GLN A 68 16.16 9.40 2.77
N GLY A 69 14.91 9.76 3.09
CA GLY A 69 13.84 9.85 2.14
C GLY A 69 12.82 10.94 2.45
N VAL A 70 11.64 10.73 1.93
CA VAL A 70 10.43 11.50 2.23
C VAL A 70 9.38 10.56 2.82
N LEU A 71 8.55 11.06 3.74
CA LEU A 71 7.38 10.36 4.23
C LEU A 71 6.10 11.17 3.95
N PHE A 72 5.01 10.46 3.66
CA PHE A 72 3.69 11.06 3.48
C PHE A 72 2.88 10.86 4.75
N THR A 73 2.46 11.95 5.39
CA THR A 73 1.71 11.89 6.65
C THR A 73 0.27 11.44 6.44
N ARG A 74 -0.26 11.58 5.21
CA ARG A 74 -1.65 11.31 4.84
C ARG A 74 -1.74 10.51 3.53
N ALA A 75 -1.52 9.19 3.62
CA ALA A 75 -1.70 8.25 2.53
C ALA A 75 -2.85 7.27 2.87
N TYR A 76 -3.68 6.94 1.88
CA TYR A 76 -4.93 6.22 2.10
C TYR A 76 -5.13 5.05 1.14
N ALA A 77 -5.61 3.93 1.69
CA ALA A 77 -6.07 2.79 0.92
C ALA A 77 -7.46 3.03 0.31
N GLN A 78 -7.76 2.41 -0.83
CA GLN A 78 -9.07 2.49 -1.47
C GLN A 78 -10.13 1.66 -0.77
N GLN A 79 -9.71 0.61 -0.07
CA GLN A 79 -10.55 -0.24 0.78
C GLN A 79 -9.68 -0.87 1.85
N SER A 80 -10.14 -0.93 3.09
CA SER A 80 -9.42 -1.54 4.21
C SER A 80 -9.56 -3.06 4.22
N LEU A 81 -9.18 -3.69 3.09
CA LEU A 81 -9.17 -5.14 2.87
C LEU A 81 -8.04 -5.51 1.91
N CYS A 82 -7.28 -6.57 2.23
CA CYS A 82 -6.04 -6.91 1.53
C CYS A 82 -6.22 -7.09 0.02
N GLY A 83 -7.16 -7.92 -0.45
CA GLY A 83 -7.39 -8.20 -1.88
C GLY A 83 -7.70 -6.93 -2.68
N PRO A 84 -8.76 -6.20 -2.37
CA PRO A 84 -9.12 -4.96 -3.05
C PRO A 84 -8.02 -3.89 -3.01
N SER A 85 -7.41 -3.63 -1.86
CA SER A 85 -6.35 -2.64 -1.75
C SER A 85 -5.13 -3.01 -2.58
N ARG A 86 -4.65 -4.27 -2.48
CA ARG A 86 -3.47 -4.75 -3.21
C ARG A 86 -3.68 -4.73 -4.72
N ASN A 87 -4.83 -5.16 -5.19
CA ASN A 87 -5.16 -5.07 -6.61
C ASN A 87 -5.31 -3.61 -7.06
N SER A 88 -5.84 -2.71 -6.22
CA SER A 88 -5.95 -1.29 -6.54
C SER A 88 -4.58 -0.63 -6.75
N PHE A 89 -3.61 -0.79 -5.86
CA PHE A 89 -2.31 -0.15 -6.05
C PHE A 89 -1.47 -0.83 -7.15
N LEU A 90 -1.63 -2.15 -7.37
CA LEU A 90 -0.90 -2.87 -8.42
C LEU A 90 -1.43 -2.59 -9.83
N THR A 91 -2.70 -2.23 -9.97
CA THR A 91 -3.33 -1.90 -11.27
C THR A 91 -3.55 -0.41 -11.46
N SER A 92 -3.41 0.39 -10.41
CA SER A 92 -3.88 1.78 -10.35
C SER A 92 -5.34 1.91 -10.79
N ARG A 93 -6.20 0.99 -10.29
CA ARG A 93 -7.65 0.99 -10.48
C ARG A 93 -8.35 0.89 -9.15
N ARG A 94 -9.48 1.58 -9.02
CA ARG A 94 -10.31 1.55 -7.81
C ARG A 94 -11.13 0.26 -7.75
N PRO A 95 -11.61 -0.16 -6.57
CA PRO A 95 -12.39 -1.38 -6.42
C PRO A 95 -13.60 -1.44 -7.37
N ASP A 96 -14.32 -0.33 -7.58
CA ASP A 96 -15.47 -0.25 -8.49
C ASP A 96 -15.08 -0.51 -9.95
N THR A 97 -13.92 -0.06 -10.38
CA THR A 97 -13.39 -0.33 -11.73
C THR A 97 -12.95 -1.78 -11.88
N LEU A 98 -12.37 -2.36 -10.84
CA LEU A 98 -11.99 -3.78 -10.82
C LEU A 98 -13.15 -4.71 -10.56
N LYS A 99 -14.28 -4.20 -10.04
CA LYS A 99 -15.41 -4.97 -9.48
C LYS A 99 -14.91 -5.99 -8.47
N LEU A 100 -13.93 -5.60 -7.66
CA LEU A 100 -13.26 -6.44 -6.68
C LEU A 100 -13.43 -5.81 -5.29
N TYR A 101 -14.26 -6.42 -4.45
CA TYR A 101 -14.61 -5.91 -3.12
C TYR A 101 -14.29 -6.90 -2.01
N ASP A 102 -13.90 -8.13 -2.37
CA ASP A 102 -13.65 -9.27 -1.47
C ASP A 102 -12.27 -9.92 -1.74
N ASN A 103 -11.95 -10.99 -1.01
CA ASN A 103 -10.75 -11.81 -1.24
C ASN A 103 -11.04 -13.08 -2.07
N TYR A 104 -12.23 -13.21 -2.65
CA TYR A 104 -12.74 -14.43 -3.28
C TYR A 104 -12.99 -14.29 -4.78
N SER A 105 -12.94 -13.07 -5.32
CA SER A 105 -13.13 -12.74 -6.73
C SER A 105 -11.80 -12.40 -7.39
N TYR A 106 -11.65 -12.71 -8.68
CA TYR A 106 -10.47 -12.39 -9.47
C TYR A 106 -10.81 -11.36 -10.55
N TRP A 107 -10.18 -10.21 -10.51
CA TRP A 107 -10.52 -9.08 -11.38
C TRP A 107 -10.27 -9.33 -12.86
N ARG A 108 -9.31 -10.20 -13.25
CA ARG A 108 -9.12 -10.52 -14.68
C ARG A 108 -10.29 -11.27 -15.27
N ASP A 109 -10.99 -12.09 -14.48
CA ASP A 109 -12.20 -12.77 -14.92
C ASP A 109 -13.37 -11.79 -15.06
N THR A 110 -13.38 -10.71 -14.26
CA THR A 110 -14.51 -9.77 -14.20
C THR A 110 -14.36 -8.63 -15.20
N VAL A 111 -13.15 -8.05 -15.36
CA VAL A 111 -12.92 -6.82 -16.15
C VAL A 111 -11.85 -7.00 -17.23
N GLY A 112 -11.26 -8.19 -17.36
CA GLY A 112 -10.31 -8.51 -18.42
C GLY A 112 -8.90 -8.02 -18.18
N ASN A 113 -8.15 -7.80 -19.25
CA ASN A 113 -6.71 -7.56 -19.20
C ASN A 113 -6.36 -6.09 -18.91
N ILE A 114 -6.21 -5.77 -17.63
CA ILE A 114 -5.60 -4.51 -17.17
C ILE A 114 -4.12 -4.74 -16.91
N ILE A 115 -3.26 -3.83 -17.35
CA ILE A 115 -1.81 -3.89 -17.11
C ILE A 115 -1.53 -3.55 -15.65
N THR A 116 -0.80 -4.44 -14.95
CA THR A 116 -0.32 -4.19 -13.60
C THR A 116 1.00 -3.43 -13.60
N LEU A 117 1.37 -2.78 -12.48
CA LEU A 117 2.66 -2.13 -12.29
C LEU A 117 3.84 -3.07 -12.62
N PRO A 118 3.94 -4.29 -12.05
CA PRO A 118 5.04 -5.19 -12.41
C PRO A 118 4.99 -5.62 -13.88
N GLN A 119 3.81 -5.82 -14.48
CA GLN A 119 3.67 -6.14 -15.91
C GLN A 119 4.17 -4.98 -16.78
N HIS A 120 3.81 -3.74 -16.43
CA HIS A 120 4.30 -2.56 -17.14
C HIS A 120 5.84 -2.49 -17.13
N LEU A 121 6.45 -2.63 -15.96
CA LEU A 121 7.91 -2.63 -15.82
C LEU A 121 8.57 -3.81 -16.57
N LYS A 122 7.99 -5.01 -16.49
CA LYS A 122 8.44 -6.19 -17.22
C LYS A 122 8.45 -5.96 -18.73
N ASN A 123 7.37 -5.39 -19.27
CA ASN A 123 7.25 -5.06 -20.70
C ASN A 123 8.30 -4.03 -21.15
N HIS A 124 8.87 -3.26 -20.20
CA HIS A 124 9.93 -2.29 -20.46
C HIS A 124 11.34 -2.77 -20.06
N GLY A 125 11.52 -4.09 -19.91
CA GLY A 125 12.83 -4.72 -19.75
C GLY A 125 13.32 -4.89 -18.32
N TYR A 126 12.48 -4.66 -17.31
CA TYR A 126 12.78 -4.98 -15.91
C TYR A 126 12.66 -6.49 -15.67
N ARG A 127 13.54 -7.02 -14.81
CA ARG A 127 13.33 -8.31 -14.18
C ARG A 127 12.41 -8.12 -12.98
N THR A 128 11.19 -8.67 -13.02
CA THR A 128 10.17 -8.47 -11.99
C THR A 128 10.01 -9.70 -11.12
N MET A 129 9.96 -9.54 -9.80
CA MET A 129 9.84 -10.63 -8.83
C MET A 129 8.97 -10.24 -7.64
N SER A 130 8.08 -11.16 -7.24
CA SER A 130 7.32 -11.12 -6.00
C SER A 130 7.89 -12.09 -4.98
N VAL A 131 8.07 -11.62 -3.74
CA VAL A 131 8.53 -12.43 -2.61
C VAL A 131 7.62 -12.16 -1.41
N GLY A 132 6.93 -13.18 -0.92
CA GLY A 132 5.94 -13.06 0.14
C GLY A 132 4.58 -12.56 -0.36
N LYS A 133 3.82 -11.83 0.47
CA LYS A 133 2.44 -11.41 0.19
C LYS A 133 2.40 -10.06 -0.56
N ILE A 134 2.38 -10.08 -1.90
CA ILE A 134 2.21 -8.88 -2.75
C ILE A 134 0.78 -8.81 -3.31
N PHE A 135 0.37 -9.73 -4.18
CA PHE A 135 -1.04 -10.00 -4.38
C PHE A 135 -1.61 -10.72 -3.15
N HIS A 136 -2.92 -10.67 -2.94
CA HIS A 136 -3.54 -11.53 -1.94
C HIS A 136 -3.54 -12.97 -2.47
N PRO A 137 -2.98 -13.94 -1.72
CA PRO A 137 -2.90 -15.33 -2.18
C PRO A 137 -4.30 -15.95 -2.31
N GLY A 138 -4.43 -16.95 -3.18
CA GLY A 138 -5.68 -17.67 -3.41
C GLY A 138 -6.49 -17.12 -4.60
N LYS A 139 -7.82 -17.13 -4.50
CA LYS A 139 -8.71 -16.81 -5.62
C LYS A 139 -8.52 -15.41 -6.19
N SER A 140 -8.29 -14.41 -5.35
CA SER A 140 -8.18 -13.01 -5.79
C SER A 140 -6.95 -12.72 -6.66
N SER A 141 -6.06 -13.69 -6.83
CA SER A 141 -4.92 -13.65 -7.76
C SER A 141 -4.81 -14.94 -8.60
N ASN A 142 -5.92 -15.67 -8.77
CA ASN A 142 -6.00 -16.95 -9.49
C ASN A 142 -5.02 -18.03 -8.96
N GLY A 143 -4.65 -17.98 -7.68
CA GLY A 143 -3.68 -18.89 -7.06
C GLY A 143 -2.25 -18.80 -7.60
N SER A 144 -1.97 -17.82 -8.47
CA SER A 144 -0.68 -17.66 -9.18
C SER A 144 0.00 -16.33 -8.90
N ASP A 145 -0.58 -15.44 -8.09
CA ASP A 145 -0.14 -14.06 -7.91
C ASP A 145 0.01 -13.30 -9.22
N ASP A 146 -0.91 -13.53 -10.17
CA ASP A 146 -0.89 -12.95 -11.51
C ASP A 146 0.33 -13.35 -12.37
N PHE A 147 0.98 -14.50 -12.05
CA PHE A 147 1.99 -15.09 -12.94
C PHE A 147 1.29 -15.82 -14.12
N PRO A 148 1.81 -15.74 -15.36
CA PRO A 148 3.07 -15.14 -15.78
C PRO A 148 2.96 -13.65 -16.20
N TYR A 149 1.79 -13.01 -16.07
CA TYR A 149 1.59 -11.64 -16.58
C TYR A 149 2.51 -10.63 -15.87
N SER A 150 2.38 -10.53 -14.57
CA SER A 150 3.08 -9.54 -13.76
C SER A 150 4.56 -9.86 -13.53
N TRP A 151 4.94 -11.11 -13.42
CA TRP A 151 6.26 -11.51 -12.93
C TRP A 151 7.11 -12.19 -14.00
N SER A 152 8.43 -11.95 -13.96
CA SER A 152 9.41 -12.62 -14.82
C SER A 152 9.70 -14.04 -14.39
N GLU A 153 9.52 -14.33 -13.10
CA GLU A 153 9.76 -15.59 -12.45
C GLU A 153 8.58 -15.95 -11.56
N LYS A 154 8.42 -17.24 -11.25
CA LYS A 154 7.36 -17.69 -10.34
C LYS A 154 7.52 -17.00 -8.97
N PRO A 155 6.45 -16.37 -8.44
CA PRO A 155 6.47 -15.76 -7.11
C PRO A 155 6.95 -16.71 -6.03
N PHE A 156 7.73 -16.18 -5.09
CA PHE A 156 8.20 -16.94 -3.93
C PHE A 156 7.21 -16.80 -2.78
N HIS A 157 6.70 -17.92 -2.29
CA HIS A 157 5.89 -18.00 -1.08
C HIS A 157 6.65 -18.74 0.03
N PRO A 158 6.62 -18.22 1.27
CA PRO A 158 7.19 -18.91 2.42
C PRO A 158 6.53 -20.28 2.63
N PHE A 159 7.33 -21.31 2.80
CA PHE A 159 6.83 -22.66 3.07
C PHE A 159 6.03 -22.71 4.38
N THR A 160 6.46 -21.96 5.39
CA THR A 160 5.85 -21.95 6.72
C THR A 160 4.55 -21.17 6.80
N ASP A 161 4.12 -20.51 5.73
CA ASP A 161 2.80 -19.85 5.66
C ASP A 161 1.64 -20.82 5.92
N ARG A 162 1.79 -22.08 5.51
CA ARG A 162 0.84 -23.16 5.79
C ARG A 162 0.59 -23.40 7.29
N TYR A 163 1.52 -22.95 8.16
CA TYR A 163 1.42 -23.08 9.61
C TYR A 163 0.89 -21.80 10.28
N LYS A 164 0.29 -20.89 9.50
CA LYS A 164 -0.31 -19.64 10.03
C LYS A 164 -1.22 -19.92 11.22
N ASN A 165 -2.09 -20.92 11.13
CA ASN A 165 -3.05 -21.29 12.17
C ASN A 165 -2.61 -22.51 13.01
N ALA A 166 -1.33 -22.92 12.97
CA ALA A 166 -0.86 -23.97 13.86
C ALA A 166 -0.97 -23.54 15.33
N PRO A 167 -1.46 -24.41 16.22
CA PRO A 167 -1.60 -24.13 17.66
C PRO A 167 -0.22 -24.17 18.32
N VAL A 168 0.48 -23.04 18.33
CA VAL A 168 1.83 -22.89 18.91
C VAL A 168 1.90 -21.79 19.95
N CYS A 169 0.83 -21.00 20.10
CA CYS A 169 0.79 -19.88 21.02
C CYS A 169 0.50 -20.38 22.45
N ARG A 170 1.25 -19.88 23.43
CA ARG A 170 1.07 -20.22 24.84
C ARG A 170 0.84 -18.95 25.65
N VAL A 171 -0.05 -19.01 26.64
CA VAL A 171 -0.26 -17.94 27.62
C VAL A 171 0.86 -17.94 28.66
N THR A 172 1.28 -19.14 29.07
CA THR A 172 2.43 -19.40 29.95
C THR A 172 3.17 -20.61 29.39
N ASP A 173 4.40 -20.85 29.83
CA ASP A 173 5.20 -22.01 29.39
C ASP A 173 4.52 -23.36 29.64
N THR A 174 3.67 -23.43 30.67
CA THR A 174 2.92 -24.64 31.05
C THR A 174 1.55 -24.75 30.38
N SER A 175 1.04 -23.67 29.73
CA SER A 175 -0.26 -23.70 29.07
C SER A 175 -0.24 -24.59 27.82
N PRO A 176 -1.34 -25.27 27.49
CA PRO A 176 -1.43 -25.98 26.22
C PRO A 176 -1.30 -24.99 25.05
N PRO A 177 -0.65 -25.41 23.92
CA PRO A 177 -0.56 -24.56 22.75
C PRO A 177 -1.95 -24.36 22.11
N ALA A 178 -2.22 -23.13 21.64
CA ALA A 178 -3.50 -22.71 21.11
C ALA A 178 -3.34 -21.80 19.85
N CYS A 179 -4.46 -21.48 19.18
CA CYS A 179 -4.52 -20.58 18.03
C CYS A 179 -4.87 -19.15 18.46
N ASN A 180 -4.07 -18.58 19.36
CA ASN A 180 -4.29 -17.26 19.95
C ASN A 180 -3.96 -16.12 18.97
N ILE A 181 -4.53 -14.93 19.21
CA ILE A 181 -4.11 -13.70 18.56
C ILE A 181 -2.77 -13.23 19.13
N VAL A 182 -2.61 -13.24 20.45
CA VAL A 182 -1.37 -12.92 21.18
C VAL A 182 -0.45 -14.15 21.12
N CYS A 183 0.64 -14.08 20.38
CA CYS A 183 1.43 -15.25 20.06
C CYS A 183 2.95 -14.98 19.97
N PRO A 184 3.60 -14.48 21.03
CA PRO A 184 5.05 -14.49 21.10
C PRO A 184 5.56 -15.95 21.07
N VAL A 185 6.61 -16.23 20.29
CA VAL A 185 7.11 -17.60 20.10
C VAL A 185 8.62 -17.71 20.24
N HIS A 186 9.07 -18.84 20.78
CA HIS A 186 10.44 -19.32 20.62
C HIS A 186 10.57 -20.06 19.29
N LEU A 187 11.54 -19.69 18.44
CA LEU A 187 11.67 -20.28 17.12
C LEU A 187 11.90 -21.80 17.16
N SER A 188 12.60 -22.30 18.19
CA SER A 188 12.79 -23.75 18.39
C SER A 188 11.51 -24.52 18.68
N GLY A 189 10.46 -23.85 19.16
CA GLY A 189 9.17 -24.45 19.54
C GLY A 189 8.11 -24.41 18.43
N ILE A 190 8.45 -23.93 17.24
CA ILE A 190 7.50 -23.84 16.12
C ILE A 190 7.93 -24.70 14.92
N PRO A 191 7.00 -25.07 14.02
CA PRO A 191 7.33 -25.87 12.84
C PRO A 191 8.48 -25.25 12.02
N ASN A 192 9.43 -26.07 11.62
CA ASN A 192 10.63 -25.71 10.84
C ASN A 192 11.54 -24.65 11.51
N SER A 193 11.35 -24.35 12.79
CA SER A 193 12.14 -23.37 13.57
C SER A 193 12.29 -22.00 12.87
N THR A 194 11.30 -21.59 12.09
CA THR A 194 11.30 -20.32 11.34
C THR A 194 9.86 -19.76 11.18
N LEU A 195 9.77 -18.51 10.74
CA LEU A 195 8.51 -17.80 10.47
C LEU A 195 8.45 -17.36 9.00
N PRO A 196 7.25 -17.18 8.44
CA PRO A 196 7.06 -16.77 7.04
C PRO A 196 7.87 -15.53 6.65
N ASP A 197 7.91 -14.51 7.52
CA ASP A 197 8.62 -13.26 7.22
C ASP A 197 10.15 -13.43 7.20
N ILE A 198 10.70 -14.38 7.98
CA ILE A 198 12.13 -14.76 7.90
C ILE A 198 12.44 -15.43 6.56
N GLU A 199 11.56 -16.30 6.08
CA GLU A 199 11.70 -16.94 4.76
C GLU A 199 11.54 -15.91 3.62
N THR A 200 10.59 -14.98 3.73
CA THR A 200 10.42 -13.86 2.81
C THR A 200 11.71 -13.04 2.72
N LEU A 201 12.32 -12.67 3.85
CA LEU A 201 13.61 -11.98 3.86
C LEU A 201 14.71 -12.78 3.17
N LYS A 202 14.80 -14.10 3.43
CA LYS A 202 15.80 -14.99 2.79
C LYS A 202 15.60 -15.02 1.27
N GLY A 203 14.35 -15.14 0.79
CA GLY A 203 13.99 -15.11 -0.63
C GLY A 203 14.39 -13.80 -1.31
N ALA A 204 14.04 -12.67 -0.69
CA ALA A 204 14.38 -11.35 -1.19
C ALA A 204 15.91 -11.11 -1.28
N LYS A 205 16.64 -11.47 -0.23
CA LYS A 205 18.12 -11.41 -0.24
C LYS A 205 18.73 -12.30 -1.32
N SER A 206 18.18 -13.49 -1.56
CA SER A 206 18.63 -14.39 -2.62
C SER A 206 18.44 -13.78 -4.00
N PHE A 207 17.27 -13.18 -4.25
CA PHE A 207 16.99 -12.48 -5.52
C PHE A 207 17.99 -11.34 -5.76
N ILE A 208 18.21 -10.46 -4.78
CA ILE A 208 19.15 -9.33 -4.90
C ILE A 208 20.55 -9.83 -5.25
N ARG A 209 21.06 -10.88 -4.56
CA ARG A 209 22.37 -11.48 -4.85
C ARG A 209 22.45 -12.09 -6.26
N SER A 210 21.38 -12.78 -6.70
CA SER A 210 21.35 -13.40 -8.04
C SER A 210 21.30 -12.36 -9.17
N ASN A 211 20.62 -11.22 -8.94
CA ASN A 211 20.49 -10.18 -9.93
C ASN A 211 21.79 -9.43 -10.20
N ASN A 212 22.71 -9.38 -9.25
CA ASN A 212 24.03 -8.77 -9.40
C ASN A 212 24.84 -9.38 -10.57
N ARG A 213 24.58 -10.64 -10.90
CA ARG A 213 25.21 -11.34 -12.04
C ARG A 213 24.58 -10.95 -13.38
N ASN A 214 23.29 -10.57 -13.40
CA ASN A 214 22.52 -10.33 -14.64
C ASN A 214 22.55 -8.89 -15.14
N LYS A 215 22.96 -7.93 -14.30
CA LYS A 215 23.05 -6.48 -14.61
C LYS A 215 21.77 -5.85 -15.21
N LYS A 216 20.63 -6.56 -15.17
CA LYS A 216 19.34 -6.00 -15.61
C LYS A 216 18.72 -5.16 -14.48
N PRO A 217 18.03 -4.06 -14.81
CA PRO A 217 17.24 -3.35 -13.82
C PRO A 217 16.17 -4.29 -13.28
N PHE A 218 15.90 -4.22 -11.98
CA PHE A 218 14.89 -5.07 -11.34
C PHE A 218 13.77 -4.26 -10.67
N PHE A 219 12.61 -4.86 -10.66
CA PHE A 219 11.51 -4.53 -9.76
C PHE A 219 11.31 -5.71 -8.82
N LEU A 220 11.69 -5.53 -7.57
CA LEU A 220 11.50 -6.51 -6.50
C LEU A 220 10.40 -6.00 -5.56
N ALA A 221 9.30 -6.72 -5.49
CA ALA A 221 8.24 -6.48 -4.52
C ALA A 221 8.36 -7.50 -3.37
N VAL A 222 8.48 -7.01 -2.13
CA VAL A 222 8.64 -7.84 -0.92
C VAL A 222 7.48 -7.57 0.01
N GLY A 223 6.64 -8.57 0.24
CA GLY A 223 5.46 -8.50 1.08
C GLY A 223 5.64 -9.21 2.42
N PHE A 224 5.80 -8.46 3.50
CA PHE A 224 5.82 -8.99 4.86
C PHE A 224 4.40 -9.15 5.40
N GLN A 225 4.18 -10.23 6.16
CA GLN A 225 2.85 -10.55 6.69
C GLN A 225 2.56 -9.87 8.03
N LYS A 226 3.56 -9.80 8.94
CA LYS A 226 3.30 -9.13 10.22
C LYS A 226 3.27 -7.62 10.03
N PRO A 227 2.40 -6.91 10.79
CA PRO A 227 1.59 -7.34 11.95
C PRO A 227 0.22 -8.00 11.66
N HIS A 228 -0.05 -8.57 10.50
CA HIS A 228 -1.29 -9.34 10.27
C HIS A 228 -1.45 -10.47 11.30
N ILE A 229 -2.68 -10.71 11.75
CA ILE A 229 -3.01 -11.75 12.75
C ILE A 229 -2.73 -13.18 12.23
N PRO A 230 -2.45 -14.16 13.12
CA PRO A 230 -2.10 -13.99 14.53
C PRO A 230 -0.75 -13.30 14.71
N PHE A 231 -0.54 -12.59 15.80
CA PHE A 231 0.71 -11.89 16.07
C PHE A 231 1.81 -12.87 16.49
N LYS A 232 2.24 -13.72 15.54
CA LYS A 232 3.38 -14.64 15.69
C LYS A 232 4.68 -13.91 15.40
N TYR A 233 5.44 -13.63 16.43
CA TYR A 233 6.75 -12.98 16.35
C TYR A 233 7.70 -13.58 17.38
N PRO A 234 9.03 -13.53 17.17
CA PRO A 234 9.98 -14.00 18.18
C PRO A 234 9.85 -13.19 19.49
N GLU A 235 9.66 -13.86 20.61
CA GLU A 235 9.40 -13.26 21.93
C GLU A 235 10.42 -12.19 22.34
N LYS A 236 11.68 -12.31 21.90
CA LYS A 236 12.75 -11.35 22.19
C LYS A 236 12.39 -9.89 21.90
N TYR A 237 11.40 -9.61 21.01
CA TYR A 237 10.98 -8.25 20.67
C TYR A 237 10.10 -7.60 21.74
N LEU A 238 9.51 -8.37 22.66
CA LEU A 238 8.77 -7.84 23.81
C LEU A 238 9.63 -6.95 24.73
N LYS A 239 10.94 -7.16 24.79
CA LYS A 239 11.87 -6.34 25.59
C LYS A 239 11.79 -4.84 25.30
N HIS A 240 11.36 -4.45 24.08
CA HIS A 240 11.21 -3.06 23.68
C HIS A 240 9.82 -2.48 24.03
N HIS A 241 8.91 -3.32 24.47
CA HIS A 241 7.51 -3.02 24.65
C HIS A 241 7.00 -3.42 26.04
N PRO A 242 7.47 -2.80 27.15
CA PRO A 242 6.93 -3.08 28.47
C PRO A 242 5.44 -2.74 28.49
N LEU A 243 4.60 -3.62 29.08
CA LEU A 243 3.13 -3.53 29.03
C LEU A 243 2.60 -2.21 29.58
N GLN A 244 3.30 -1.61 30.54
CA GLN A 244 2.95 -0.32 31.16
C GLN A 244 2.93 0.86 30.16
N LYS A 245 3.62 0.74 29.03
CA LYS A 245 3.59 1.73 27.95
C LYS A 245 2.24 1.81 27.22
N PHE A 246 1.44 0.77 27.28
CA PHE A 246 0.24 0.66 26.45
C PHE A 246 -1.01 0.96 27.26
N GLN A 247 -1.80 1.87 26.73
CA GLN A 247 -3.15 2.18 27.20
C GLN A 247 -4.14 1.78 26.11
N ILE A 248 -5.36 1.47 26.50
CA ILE A 248 -6.46 1.33 25.56
C ILE A 248 -6.84 2.71 25.02
N PRO A 249 -7.38 2.82 23.79
CA PRO A 249 -7.91 4.07 23.26
C PRO A 249 -9.01 4.65 24.18
N ASP A 250 -9.08 5.99 24.28
CA ASP A 250 -10.12 6.67 25.07
C ASP A 250 -11.53 6.39 24.52
N ASN A 251 -11.63 6.16 23.19
CA ASN A 251 -12.85 5.82 22.48
C ASN A 251 -13.08 4.30 22.34
N TYR A 252 -12.78 3.53 23.38
CA TYR A 252 -12.89 2.06 23.38
C TYR A 252 -14.36 1.58 23.47
N GLU A 253 -15.29 2.29 22.85
CA GLU A 253 -16.72 1.98 22.80
C GLU A 253 -17.33 2.37 21.47
N TRP A 254 -18.33 1.60 21.02
CA TRP A 254 -19.13 2.00 19.87
C TRP A 254 -20.04 3.17 20.24
N SER A 255 -20.10 4.18 19.40
CA SER A 255 -20.93 5.37 19.62
C SER A 255 -22.36 5.15 19.14
N ASP A 256 -23.35 5.47 19.97
CA ASP A 256 -24.77 5.41 19.62
C ASP A 256 -25.16 6.38 18.48
N ASN A 257 -24.32 7.39 18.22
CA ASN A 257 -24.54 8.37 17.14
C ASN A 257 -24.01 7.90 15.78
N VAL A 258 -23.49 6.68 15.68
CA VAL A 258 -23.00 6.07 14.44
C VAL A 258 -23.85 4.88 14.09
N SER A 259 -24.33 4.82 12.86
CA SER A 259 -25.16 3.69 12.40
C SER A 259 -24.40 2.37 12.46
N SER A 260 -25.11 1.31 12.89
CA SER A 260 -24.56 -0.04 12.98
C SER A 260 -23.97 -0.57 11.64
N VAL A 261 -24.37 -0.03 10.51
CA VAL A 261 -23.80 -0.40 9.20
C VAL A 261 -22.31 -0.06 9.09
N ALA A 262 -21.85 0.98 9.81
CA ALA A 262 -20.45 1.35 9.85
C ALA A 262 -19.58 0.40 10.69
N TYR A 263 -20.19 -0.29 11.66
CA TYR A 263 -19.50 -1.13 12.62
C TYR A 263 -18.85 -2.36 11.97
N ASN A 264 -17.60 -2.58 12.31
CA ASN A 264 -16.85 -3.79 12.00
C ASN A 264 -16.97 -4.78 13.18
N PRO A 265 -17.65 -5.93 13.04
CA PRO A 265 -17.78 -6.91 14.13
C PRO A 265 -16.51 -7.73 14.41
N TRP A 266 -15.40 -7.49 13.69
CA TRP A 266 -14.09 -8.13 13.83
C TRP A 266 -14.17 -9.65 14.04
N ALA A 267 -14.97 -10.30 13.16
CA ALA A 267 -15.30 -11.71 13.24
C ALA A 267 -14.08 -12.65 13.19
N ASP A 268 -13.01 -12.25 12.52
CA ASP A 268 -11.77 -13.02 12.41
C ASP A 268 -10.99 -13.08 13.73
N LEU A 269 -11.01 -12.00 14.55
CA LEU A 269 -10.43 -12.02 15.89
C LEU A 269 -11.27 -12.87 16.85
N ARG A 270 -12.61 -12.77 16.76
CA ARG A 270 -13.52 -13.55 17.62
C ARG A 270 -13.33 -15.06 17.47
N LYS A 271 -12.77 -15.52 16.35
CA LYS A 271 -12.45 -16.94 16.09
C LYS A 271 -11.17 -17.41 16.79
N ARG A 272 -10.36 -16.53 17.38
CA ARG A 272 -9.13 -16.90 18.07
C ARG A 272 -9.43 -17.48 19.44
N ASP A 273 -8.65 -18.50 19.85
CA ASP A 273 -8.94 -19.27 21.06
C ASP A 273 -8.90 -18.40 22.33
N ASP A 274 -7.94 -17.49 22.43
CA ASP A 274 -7.82 -16.53 23.52
C ASP A 274 -9.00 -15.53 23.58
N ILE A 275 -9.61 -15.18 22.46
CA ILE A 275 -10.78 -14.29 22.42
C ILE A 275 -12.07 -15.07 22.70
N LYS A 276 -12.22 -16.28 22.14
CA LYS A 276 -13.38 -17.13 22.40
C LYS A 276 -13.61 -17.38 23.90
N ASN A 277 -12.54 -17.51 24.67
CA ASN A 277 -12.59 -17.78 26.10
C ASN A 277 -13.27 -16.66 26.93
N PHE A 278 -13.45 -15.47 26.35
CA PHE A 278 -14.19 -14.37 27.01
C PHE A 278 -15.70 -14.46 26.80
N TRP A 279 -16.20 -15.33 25.92
CA TRP A 279 -17.64 -15.49 25.64
C TRP A 279 -18.36 -14.19 25.32
N LEU A 280 -17.70 -13.30 24.57
CA LEU A 280 -18.18 -11.94 24.31
C LEU A 280 -19.53 -11.94 23.61
N LYS A 281 -20.50 -11.20 24.17
CA LYS A 281 -21.81 -10.98 23.55
C LYS A 281 -21.64 -10.20 22.24
N PHE A 282 -22.14 -10.78 21.15
CA PHE A 282 -22.11 -10.16 19.83
C PHE A 282 -23.19 -9.06 19.71
N PRO A 283 -22.98 -7.95 18.98
CA PRO A 283 -21.71 -7.58 18.34
C PRO A 283 -20.79 -6.68 19.20
N TYR A 284 -21.32 -5.90 20.16
CA TYR A 284 -20.65 -4.73 20.73
C TYR A 284 -19.86 -4.98 22.02
N GLN A 285 -19.94 -6.18 22.61
CA GLN A 285 -19.19 -6.42 23.84
C GLN A 285 -17.68 -6.40 23.58
N LYS A 286 -16.98 -5.58 24.36
CA LYS A 286 -15.55 -5.32 24.27
C LYS A 286 -14.72 -6.47 24.85
N ILE A 287 -13.50 -6.61 24.35
CA ILE A 287 -12.45 -7.43 24.99
C ILE A 287 -12.10 -6.79 26.34
N PRO A 288 -11.89 -7.56 27.44
CA PRO A 288 -11.43 -7.02 28.71
C PRO A 288 -10.18 -6.15 28.56
N MET A 289 -10.13 -5.00 29.24
CA MET A 289 -9.10 -3.97 29.05
C MET A 289 -7.68 -4.49 29.23
N ASP A 290 -7.43 -5.35 30.20
CA ASP A 290 -6.10 -5.92 30.42
C ASP A 290 -5.64 -6.79 29.26
N TYR A 291 -6.57 -7.55 28.66
CA TYR A 291 -6.26 -8.35 27.49
C TYR A 291 -6.11 -7.51 26.21
N ALA A 292 -6.92 -6.47 26.07
CA ALA A 292 -6.79 -5.49 24.99
C ALA A 292 -5.39 -4.85 24.98
N ARG A 293 -4.84 -4.52 26.15
CA ARG A 293 -3.45 -4.01 26.27
C ARG A 293 -2.40 -5.02 25.79
N LEU A 294 -2.59 -6.31 26.04
CA LEU A 294 -1.70 -7.38 25.54
C LEU A 294 -1.77 -7.50 24.02
N ILE A 295 -2.95 -7.35 23.43
CA ILE A 295 -3.13 -7.33 21.98
C ILE A 295 -2.37 -6.15 21.37
N ILE A 296 -2.53 -4.94 21.92
CA ILE A 296 -1.83 -3.73 21.48
C ILE A 296 -0.32 -3.92 21.61
N GLN A 297 0.18 -4.38 22.76
CA GLN A 297 1.60 -4.70 22.96
C GLN A 297 2.13 -5.66 21.89
N SER A 298 1.40 -6.73 21.62
CA SER A 298 1.79 -7.74 20.63
C SER A 298 1.82 -7.19 19.22
N TYR A 299 0.90 -6.29 18.86
CA TYR A 299 0.94 -5.58 17.59
C TYR A 299 2.25 -4.79 17.43
N TYR A 300 2.61 -3.97 18.42
CA TYR A 300 3.86 -3.18 18.39
C TYR A 300 5.12 -4.05 18.39
N ALA A 301 5.12 -5.17 19.11
CA ALA A 301 6.23 -6.11 19.10
C ALA A 301 6.38 -6.79 17.71
N ALA A 302 5.26 -7.10 17.05
CA ALA A 302 5.26 -7.59 15.67
C ALA A 302 5.75 -6.53 14.68
N VAL A 303 5.44 -5.25 14.87
CA VAL A 303 5.97 -4.14 14.07
C VAL A 303 7.49 -4.02 14.24
N THR A 304 8.01 -4.09 15.47
CA THR A 304 9.47 -4.08 15.72
C THR A 304 10.18 -5.29 15.10
N TYR A 305 9.55 -6.46 15.12
CA TYR A 305 10.07 -7.63 14.41
C TYR A 305 10.22 -7.39 12.91
N ILE A 306 9.23 -6.78 12.27
CA ILE A 306 9.31 -6.46 10.84
C ILE A 306 10.31 -5.35 10.56
N ASP A 307 10.42 -4.35 11.42
CA ASP A 307 11.46 -3.31 11.32
C ASP A 307 12.87 -3.91 11.23
N ASP A 308 13.18 -4.89 12.08
CA ASP A 308 14.48 -5.60 12.04
C ASP A 308 14.70 -6.33 10.71
N LEU A 309 13.67 -7.02 10.18
CA LEU A 309 13.76 -7.70 8.88
C LEU A 309 13.93 -6.71 7.72
N ILE A 310 13.24 -5.59 7.75
CA ILE A 310 13.37 -4.51 6.76
C ILE A 310 14.79 -3.91 6.80
N GLY A 311 15.34 -3.66 7.99
CA GLY A 311 16.72 -3.21 8.15
C GLY A 311 17.73 -4.16 7.51
N GLN A 312 17.54 -5.46 7.73
CA GLN A 312 18.38 -6.50 7.11
C GLN A 312 18.21 -6.57 5.59
N LEU A 313 17.02 -6.31 5.05
CA LEU A 313 16.77 -6.27 3.61
C LEU A 313 17.47 -5.07 2.96
N ILE A 314 17.34 -3.87 3.55
CA ILE A 314 18.00 -2.65 3.08
C ILE A 314 19.52 -2.82 3.13
N LYS A 315 20.05 -3.39 4.21
CA LYS A 315 21.49 -3.71 4.32
C LYS A 315 21.97 -4.63 3.18
N GLN A 316 21.12 -5.54 2.68
CA GLN A 316 21.48 -6.39 1.55
C GLN A 316 21.72 -5.59 0.26
N LEU A 317 21.02 -4.47 0.04
CA LEU A 317 21.29 -3.59 -1.10
C LEU A 317 22.70 -3.02 -1.05
N THR A 318 23.16 -2.59 0.14
CA THR A 318 24.52 -2.11 0.38
C THR A 318 25.55 -3.21 0.13
N ILE A 319 25.34 -4.41 0.69
CA ILE A 319 26.24 -5.58 0.50
C ILE A 319 26.36 -5.96 -0.97
N SER A 320 25.29 -5.78 -1.75
CA SER A 320 25.26 -6.10 -3.18
C SER A 320 25.68 -4.92 -4.08
N ASP A 321 26.13 -3.79 -3.50
CA ASP A 321 26.54 -2.57 -4.19
C ASP A 321 25.48 -2.01 -5.18
N VAL A 322 24.20 -2.12 -4.81
CA VAL A 322 23.07 -1.61 -5.61
C VAL A 322 22.23 -0.55 -4.90
N GLN A 323 22.59 -0.17 -3.68
CA GLN A 323 21.84 0.79 -2.87
C GLN A 323 21.69 2.15 -3.58
N CYS A 324 22.77 2.66 -4.19
CA CYS A 324 22.79 3.98 -4.81
C CYS A 324 22.14 4.03 -6.21
N ASN A 325 21.59 2.94 -6.68
CA ASN A 325 20.76 2.86 -7.88
C ASN A 325 19.47 2.06 -7.64
N THR A 326 18.99 2.02 -6.39
CA THR A 326 17.72 1.37 -6.04
C THR A 326 16.82 2.35 -5.29
N THR A 327 15.69 2.70 -5.89
CA THR A 327 14.61 3.39 -5.20
C THR A 327 13.93 2.42 -4.24
N VAL A 328 13.83 2.79 -2.97
CA VAL A 328 13.18 2.00 -1.93
C VAL A 328 11.86 2.67 -1.56
N ILE A 329 10.77 1.91 -1.62
CA ILE A 329 9.43 2.34 -1.26
C ILE A 329 8.94 1.40 -0.18
N LEU A 330 8.54 1.94 0.97
CA LEU A 330 7.89 1.20 2.05
C LEU A 330 6.48 1.73 2.22
N MET A 331 5.50 0.82 2.25
CA MET A 331 4.10 1.14 2.47
C MET A 331 3.36 -0.01 3.13
N SER A 332 2.14 0.25 3.61
CA SER A 332 1.16 -0.79 3.96
C SER A 332 0.06 -0.89 2.92
N ASP A 333 -0.67 -1.98 2.93
CA ASP A 333 -1.86 -2.17 2.09
C ASP A 333 -3.12 -1.50 2.66
N HIS A 334 -3.27 -1.44 3.96
CA HIS A 334 -4.30 -0.68 4.72
C HIS A 334 -3.84 -0.53 6.18
N GLY A 335 -4.63 0.22 6.96
CA GLY A 335 -4.42 0.40 8.39
C GLY A 335 -5.02 -0.74 9.22
N TRP A 336 -5.17 -0.47 10.56
CA TRP A 336 -5.63 -1.46 11.54
C TRP A 336 -6.16 -0.77 12.78
N SER A 337 -7.33 -1.17 13.29
CA SER A 337 -7.90 -0.71 14.56
C SER A 337 -7.34 -1.52 15.73
N LEU A 338 -7.00 -0.85 16.82
CA LEU A 338 -6.47 -1.42 18.07
C LEU A 338 -7.39 -1.15 19.25
N GLY A 339 -8.70 -1.17 19.00
CA GLY A 339 -9.74 -0.96 20.00
C GLY A 339 -10.48 0.37 19.84
N GLU A 340 -10.03 1.27 18.97
CA GLU A 340 -10.76 2.50 18.66
C GLU A 340 -12.20 2.16 18.22
N HIS A 341 -13.19 2.91 18.71
CA HIS A 341 -14.63 2.68 18.49
C HIS A 341 -15.14 1.30 18.96
N GLY A 342 -14.41 0.62 19.85
CA GLY A 342 -14.71 -0.77 20.22
C GLY A 342 -14.44 -1.79 19.10
N GLU A 343 -13.78 -1.36 18.04
CA GLU A 343 -13.43 -2.18 16.87
C GLU A 343 -11.99 -2.70 16.93
N TRP A 344 -11.76 -3.80 16.27
CA TRP A 344 -10.45 -4.41 16.06
C TRP A 344 -10.29 -4.75 14.60
N ALA A 345 -9.05 -4.97 14.17
CA ALA A 345 -8.73 -5.31 12.78
C ALA A 345 -8.93 -4.15 11.80
N LYS A 346 -9.35 -4.47 10.61
CA LYS A 346 -9.62 -3.58 9.47
C LYS A 346 -11.13 -3.54 9.22
N TYR A 347 -11.60 -3.54 7.99
CA TYR A 347 -13.01 -3.74 7.62
C TYR A 347 -13.93 -2.53 7.87
N SER A 348 -13.39 -1.32 7.93
CA SER A 348 -14.16 -0.10 8.14
C SER A 348 -13.66 1.07 7.29
N ASN A 349 -14.42 2.17 7.26
CA ASN A 349 -14.04 3.41 6.60
C ASN A 349 -13.41 4.43 7.57
N PHE A 350 -13.12 4.07 8.82
CA PHE A 350 -12.43 4.95 9.77
C PHE A 350 -10.99 5.21 9.35
N ASP A 351 -10.47 6.39 9.69
CA ASP A 351 -9.11 6.83 9.34
C ASP A 351 -8.06 5.79 9.72
N VAL A 352 -8.19 5.22 10.91
CA VAL A 352 -7.26 4.24 11.48
C VAL A 352 -7.16 2.95 10.64
N ALA A 353 -8.23 2.57 9.94
CA ALA A 353 -8.26 1.41 9.06
C ALA A 353 -7.82 1.73 7.62
N LEU A 354 -7.94 2.99 7.19
CA LEU A 354 -7.63 3.42 5.82
C LEU A 354 -6.26 4.08 5.69
N ARG A 355 -5.77 4.78 6.74
CA ARG A 355 -4.50 5.52 6.69
C ARG A 355 -3.31 4.58 6.85
N VAL A 356 -2.33 4.75 5.95
CA VAL A 356 -1.14 3.91 5.86
C VAL A 356 0.15 4.72 5.87
N PRO A 357 1.28 4.16 6.34
CA PRO A 357 2.58 4.76 6.10
C PRO A 357 2.98 4.63 4.63
N VAL A 358 3.60 5.68 4.07
CA VAL A 358 4.30 5.66 2.78
C VAL A 358 5.61 6.41 2.95
N ILE A 359 6.73 5.73 2.75
CA ILE A 359 8.09 6.27 2.84
C ILE A 359 8.82 5.94 1.54
N MET A 360 9.52 6.92 0.96
CA MET A 360 10.26 6.75 -0.28
C MET A 360 11.67 7.31 -0.17
N SER A 361 12.66 6.49 -0.51
CA SER A 361 14.06 6.91 -0.65
C SER A 361 14.50 6.74 -2.10
N ILE A 362 14.79 7.86 -2.77
CA ILE A 362 15.12 7.92 -4.21
C ILE A 362 16.56 8.42 -4.32
N PRO A 363 17.51 7.57 -4.79
CA PRO A 363 18.91 7.94 -4.93
C PRO A 363 19.13 9.16 -5.80
N GLY A 364 19.91 10.13 -5.31
CA GLY A 364 20.19 11.38 -6.01
C GLY A 364 19.07 12.42 -5.98
N LEU A 365 17.87 12.07 -5.49
CA LEU A 365 16.78 13.02 -5.28
C LEU A 365 16.56 13.28 -3.79
N THR A 366 16.28 12.24 -2.99
CA THR A 366 16.01 12.40 -1.55
C THR A 366 17.26 12.20 -0.69
N ASN A 367 18.30 11.62 -1.22
CA ASN A 367 19.59 11.43 -0.57
C ASN A 367 20.75 11.63 -1.57
N ASN A 368 21.97 11.81 -1.06
CA ASN A 368 23.16 12.07 -1.86
C ASN A 368 23.84 10.78 -2.39
N CYS A 369 23.21 9.62 -2.19
CA CYS A 369 23.75 8.32 -2.63
C CYS A 369 23.55 8.17 -4.14
N ARG A 370 24.62 8.39 -4.92
CA ARG A 370 24.58 8.22 -6.37
C ARG A 370 25.91 7.73 -6.90
N LYS A 371 25.88 6.75 -7.82
CA LYS A 371 27.08 6.37 -8.58
C LYS A 371 27.37 7.42 -9.64
N SER A 372 28.66 7.77 -9.80
CA SER A 372 29.12 8.66 -10.86
C SER A 372 28.65 8.12 -12.21
N GLY A 373 28.00 8.95 -13.03
CA GLY A 373 27.51 8.59 -14.36
C GLY A 373 26.06 8.09 -14.45
N ALA A 374 25.36 7.86 -13.34
CA ALA A 374 23.93 7.54 -13.39
C ALA A 374 23.10 8.81 -13.67
N ARG A 375 22.26 8.80 -14.69
CA ARG A 375 21.32 9.90 -15.01
C ARG A 375 19.94 9.51 -14.49
N ILE A 376 19.31 10.37 -13.71
CA ILE A 376 17.86 10.34 -13.48
C ILE A 376 17.21 10.65 -14.85
N SER A 377 16.05 10.04 -15.14
CA SER A 377 15.24 10.37 -16.32
C SER A 377 15.21 11.89 -16.58
N GLY A 378 15.36 12.34 -17.81
CA GLY A 378 15.65 13.73 -18.17
C GLY A 378 14.81 14.80 -17.48
N LYS A 379 13.53 14.53 -17.14
CA LYS A 379 12.66 15.43 -16.38
C LYS A 379 13.15 15.72 -14.94
N ILE A 380 13.78 14.75 -14.29
CA ILE A 380 14.30 14.93 -12.92
C ILE A 380 15.67 15.60 -12.93
N THR A 381 16.50 15.35 -13.96
CA THR A 381 17.84 15.94 -14.09
C THR A 381 17.76 17.48 -14.17
N ASP A 382 16.80 18.00 -14.94
CA ASP A 382 16.61 19.45 -15.11
C ASP A 382 16.17 20.15 -13.81
N LEU A 383 15.50 19.42 -12.93
CA LEU A 383 15.01 19.94 -11.64
C LEU A 383 16.08 19.90 -10.52
N ILE A 384 17.01 18.91 -10.57
CA ILE A 384 18.07 18.77 -9.55
C ILE A 384 19.22 19.77 -9.78
N THR A 385 19.54 20.12 -11.03
CA THR A 385 20.62 21.05 -11.34
C THR A 385 20.38 22.46 -10.83
N GLN A 386 19.15 22.81 -10.44
CA GLN A 386 18.80 24.15 -9.91
C GLN A 386 18.96 24.28 -8.38
N ASN A 387 19.22 23.20 -7.61
CA ASN A 387 19.18 23.21 -6.15
C ASN A 387 20.48 22.70 -5.49
N ASN A 388 21.52 23.52 -5.49
CA ASN A 388 22.76 23.32 -4.71
C ASN A 388 22.69 23.99 -3.32
N SER A 389 21.79 23.57 -2.43
CA SER A 389 21.86 23.97 -1.02
C SER A 389 22.03 22.76 -0.10
N GLU A 390 23.17 22.69 0.61
CA GLU A 390 23.38 21.76 1.71
C GLU A 390 22.43 22.09 2.88
N VAL A 391 21.26 21.47 2.89
CA VAL A 391 20.36 21.53 4.05
C VAL A 391 20.60 20.27 4.89
N LYS A 392 21.07 20.43 6.14
CA LYS A 392 21.02 19.37 7.17
C LYS A 392 19.56 18.97 7.37
N ARG A 393 19.16 17.79 6.88
CA ARG A 393 17.76 17.38 6.88
C ARG A 393 17.49 16.34 7.95
N ASN A 394 16.67 16.71 8.96
CA ASN A 394 15.74 15.74 9.56
C ASN A 394 14.76 15.35 8.43
N TYR A 395 14.25 14.13 8.37
CA TYR A 395 13.36 13.66 7.28
C TYR A 395 12.36 14.72 6.77
N ILE A 396 11.96 14.62 5.48
CA ILE A 396 10.95 15.51 4.87
C ILE A 396 9.60 14.85 4.98
N ALA A 397 8.68 15.50 5.69
CA ALA A 397 7.29 15.09 5.80
C ALA A 397 6.43 15.87 4.80
N ILE A 398 5.69 15.16 3.94
CA ILE A 398 4.77 15.73 2.96
C ILE A 398 3.34 15.52 3.47
N ASP A 399 2.64 16.63 3.72
CA ASP A 399 1.27 16.62 4.27
C ASP A 399 0.17 16.66 3.17
N SER A 400 0.53 16.53 1.90
CA SER A 400 -0.43 16.36 0.82
C SER A 400 -1.05 14.96 0.88
N MET A 401 -2.36 14.88 0.70
CA MET A 401 -3.06 13.60 0.71
C MET A 401 -2.78 12.82 -0.57
N ILE A 402 -2.34 11.58 -0.42
CA ILE A 402 -2.14 10.64 -1.53
C ILE A 402 -2.96 9.36 -1.33
N GLU A 403 -3.16 8.65 -2.39
CA GLU A 403 -3.88 7.38 -2.42
C GLU A 403 -2.95 6.25 -2.88
N LEU A 404 -3.18 5.01 -2.44
CA LEU A 404 -2.34 3.89 -2.88
C LEU A 404 -2.42 3.63 -4.39
N VAL A 405 -3.51 3.98 -5.07
CA VAL A 405 -3.59 3.95 -6.54
C VAL A 405 -2.60 4.90 -7.23
N ASP A 406 -2.02 5.87 -6.52
CA ASP A 406 -1.02 6.80 -7.03
C ASP A 406 0.40 6.18 -7.08
N ILE A 407 0.62 5.06 -6.41
CA ILE A 407 1.93 4.37 -6.34
C ILE A 407 2.40 3.91 -7.72
N PHE A 408 1.52 3.30 -8.50
CA PHE A 408 1.88 2.84 -9.85
C PHE A 408 2.36 3.98 -10.76
N PRO A 409 1.57 5.06 -11.01
CA PRO A 409 2.05 6.16 -11.86
C PRO A 409 3.28 6.85 -11.29
N THR A 410 3.43 6.94 -9.97
CA THR A 410 4.64 7.51 -9.34
C THR A 410 5.90 6.69 -9.64
N ILE A 411 5.83 5.36 -9.51
CA ILE A 411 6.96 4.49 -9.86
C ILE A 411 7.27 4.58 -11.36
N ALA A 412 6.24 4.61 -12.20
CA ALA A 412 6.41 4.79 -13.65
C ALA A 412 7.10 6.13 -13.98
N ASP A 413 6.74 7.22 -13.29
CA ASP A 413 7.39 8.53 -13.45
C ASP A 413 8.86 8.51 -13.01
N ILE A 414 9.18 7.88 -11.87
CA ILE A 414 10.55 7.76 -11.34
C ILE A 414 11.47 7.08 -12.37
N VAL A 415 10.99 6.07 -13.06
CA VAL A 415 11.80 5.30 -14.04
C VAL A 415 11.65 5.80 -15.47
N GLY A 416 10.94 6.91 -15.70
CA GLY A 416 10.75 7.52 -17.02
C GLY A 416 9.79 6.76 -17.95
N LEU A 417 8.86 6.00 -17.39
CA LEU A 417 7.85 5.21 -18.08
C LEU A 417 6.43 5.71 -17.75
N SER A 418 6.25 7.03 -17.73
CA SER A 418 4.99 7.69 -17.34
C SER A 418 3.78 7.14 -18.11
N ILE A 419 2.65 7.04 -17.40
CA ILE A 419 1.36 6.58 -17.95
C ILE A 419 0.33 7.69 -17.73
N PRO A 420 -0.53 7.97 -18.73
CA PRO A 420 -1.57 9.00 -18.59
C PRO A 420 -2.64 8.59 -17.58
N VAL A 421 -3.30 9.60 -17.00
CA VAL A 421 -4.53 9.40 -16.21
C VAL A 421 -5.66 8.97 -17.15
N CYS A 422 -6.51 8.04 -16.69
CA CYS A 422 -7.68 7.60 -17.45
C CYS A 422 -8.70 8.74 -17.61
N MET A 423 -8.93 9.16 -18.85
CA MET A 423 -9.92 10.18 -19.18
C MET A 423 -11.33 9.57 -19.25
N GLU A 424 -12.35 10.35 -18.95
CA GLU A 424 -13.73 9.97 -19.26
C GLU A 424 -13.94 9.99 -20.78
N ASN A 425 -14.43 8.89 -21.34
CA ASN A 425 -14.94 8.88 -22.71
C ASN A 425 -16.29 9.61 -22.73
N LYS A 426 -16.31 10.91 -23.03
CA LYS A 426 -17.52 11.74 -23.14
C LYS A 426 -18.51 11.24 -24.22
N ASN A 427 -18.12 10.29 -25.08
CA ASN A 427 -18.90 9.80 -26.21
C ASN A 427 -19.58 8.43 -26.01
N PHE A 428 -19.42 7.81 -24.84
CA PHE A 428 -20.12 6.58 -24.51
C PHE A 428 -21.12 6.84 -23.39
N GLY A 429 -22.40 6.98 -23.76
CA GLY A 429 -23.49 6.93 -22.80
C GLY A 429 -23.34 5.68 -21.92
N TYR A 430 -23.61 5.79 -20.67
CA TYR A 430 -23.58 4.85 -19.51
C TYR A 430 -23.41 3.32 -19.77
N ASN A 431 -22.70 2.91 -20.81
CA ASN A 431 -22.34 1.53 -21.07
C ASN A 431 -20.90 1.27 -20.60
N HIS A 432 -20.77 0.78 -19.38
CA HIS A 432 -19.52 0.40 -18.71
C HIS A 432 -18.77 -0.80 -19.35
N SER A 433 -18.84 -1.01 -20.65
CA SER A 433 -18.25 -2.20 -21.29
C SER A 433 -16.92 -1.96 -22.04
N SER A 434 -16.36 -0.78 -22.00
CA SER A 434 -15.02 -0.57 -22.58
C SER A 434 -13.95 -0.40 -21.48
N VAL A 435 -13.47 -1.54 -20.94
CA VAL A 435 -12.17 -1.59 -20.29
C VAL A 435 -11.12 -1.12 -21.30
N PRO A 436 -10.23 -0.16 -20.98
CA PRO A 436 -9.17 0.25 -21.90
C PRO A 436 -8.40 -0.97 -22.36
N SER A 437 -8.33 -1.18 -23.67
CA SER A 437 -7.59 -2.31 -24.22
C SER A 437 -6.12 -2.25 -23.79
N SER A 438 -5.44 -3.39 -23.76
CA SER A 438 -4.01 -3.49 -23.45
C SER A 438 -3.10 -2.60 -24.34
N SER A 439 -3.66 -2.02 -25.40
CA SER A 439 -2.97 -1.14 -26.35
C SER A 439 -2.83 0.33 -25.85
N ASN A 440 -3.61 0.77 -24.85
CA ASN A 440 -3.55 2.14 -24.34
C ASN A 440 -3.67 2.16 -22.80
N PRO A 441 -2.59 1.86 -22.07
CA PRO A 441 -2.62 1.83 -20.61
C PRO A 441 -2.86 3.25 -20.04
N CYS A 442 -3.72 3.36 -19.02
CA CYS A 442 -3.92 4.58 -18.24
C CYS A 442 -3.98 4.23 -16.75
N THR A 443 -4.01 5.23 -15.86
CA THR A 443 -4.10 5.05 -14.40
C THR A 443 -5.24 5.89 -13.81
N GLU A 444 -5.89 5.41 -12.75
CA GLU A 444 -6.86 6.20 -11.96
C GLU A 444 -6.17 6.94 -10.80
N GLY A 445 -4.92 6.61 -10.54
CA GLY A 445 -4.04 7.37 -9.67
C GLY A 445 -3.32 8.48 -10.43
N LEU A 446 -2.78 9.44 -9.68
CA LEU A 446 -1.96 10.54 -10.16
C LEU A 446 -0.55 10.40 -9.59
N GLY A 447 0.49 10.38 -10.44
CA GLY A 447 1.87 10.32 -10.00
C GLY A 447 2.26 11.51 -9.12
N PHE A 448 2.72 11.25 -7.90
CA PHE A 448 3.07 12.29 -6.92
C PHE A 448 4.57 12.62 -6.88
N LEU A 449 5.35 12.20 -7.89
CA LEU A 449 6.75 12.61 -8.00
C LEU A 449 6.93 14.15 -7.97
N PRO A 450 6.04 14.98 -8.58
CA PRO A 450 6.12 16.44 -8.46
C PRO A 450 6.02 16.94 -7.01
N LEU A 451 5.22 16.31 -6.14
CA LEU A 451 5.16 16.67 -4.71
C LEU A 451 6.51 16.45 -4.03
N ILE A 452 7.20 15.35 -4.35
CA ILE A 452 8.52 15.04 -3.78
C ILE A 452 9.54 16.10 -4.23
N VAL A 453 9.59 16.40 -5.52
CA VAL A 453 10.54 17.38 -6.09
C VAL A 453 10.35 18.75 -5.46
N GLU A 454 9.12 19.24 -5.37
CA GLU A 454 8.82 20.55 -4.79
C GLU A 454 9.10 20.60 -3.28
N ALA A 455 8.76 19.52 -2.55
CA ALA A 455 9.07 19.40 -1.12
C ALA A 455 10.58 19.43 -0.86
N MET A 456 11.39 18.79 -1.74
CA MET A 456 12.85 18.85 -1.70
C MET A 456 13.37 20.27 -1.87
N SER A 457 12.65 21.13 -2.56
CA SER A 457 12.95 22.55 -2.78
C SER A 457 12.34 23.48 -1.71
N GLY A 458 11.68 22.92 -0.68
CA GLY A 458 10.97 23.67 0.34
C GLY A 458 9.70 24.36 -0.14
N LYS A 459 9.16 23.92 -1.28
CA LYS A 459 7.94 24.46 -1.90
C LYS A 459 6.76 23.49 -1.75
N SER A 460 5.56 24.00 -1.96
CA SER A 460 4.32 23.23 -2.03
C SER A 460 3.58 23.55 -3.32
N ILE A 461 2.88 22.57 -3.88
CA ILE A 461 2.05 22.71 -5.06
C ILE A 461 0.60 22.34 -4.76
N PRO A 462 -0.38 22.93 -5.47
CA PRO A 462 -1.76 22.48 -5.42
C PRO A 462 -1.87 20.99 -5.76
N TRP A 463 -2.63 20.27 -4.96
CA TRP A 463 -2.78 18.82 -5.10
C TRP A 463 -4.26 18.43 -5.02
N LYS A 464 -4.55 17.13 -4.91
CA LYS A 464 -5.90 16.59 -4.79
C LYS A 464 -6.70 17.27 -3.67
N LYS A 465 -7.96 17.57 -3.93
CA LYS A 465 -8.88 18.15 -2.93
C LYS A 465 -9.38 17.11 -1.93
N GLY A 466 -9.39 15.84 -2.30
CA GLY A 466 -9.81 14.73 -1.46
C GLY A 466 -9.29 13.39 -1.96
N VAL A 467 -9.36 12.38 -1.09
CA VAL A 467 -9.05 10.98 -1.34
C VAL A 467 -10.29 10.14 -1.11
N PHE A 468 -10.39 9.00 -1.81
CA PHE A 468 -11.62 8.21 -1.90
C PHE A 468 -11.36 6.78 -1.46
N SER A 469 -12.23 6.28 -0.60
CA SER A 469 -12.23 4.91 -0.12
C SER A 469 -13.64 4.35 -0.08
N GLN A 470 -13.76 3.03 0.07
CA GLN A 470 -15.07 2.37 0.15
C GLN A 470 -14.99 1.11 1.01
N TYR A 471 -16.13 0.67 1.55
CA TYR A 471 -16.24 -0.61 2.23
C TYR A 471 -17.63 -1.24 2.04
N PRO A 472 -17.73 -2.56 1.70
CA PRO A 472 -19.00 -3.27 1.50
C PRO A 472 -19.59 -3.78 2.83
N ARG A 473 -20.92 -3.99 2.85
CA ARG A 473 -21.66 -4.68 3.91
C ARG A 473 -22.75 -5.59 3.34
N PRO A 474 -23.07 -6.70 4.01
CA PRO A 474 -24.19 -7.58 3.59
C PRO A 474 -25.54 -7.03 4.04
N GLY A 475 -25.59 -6.10 5.00
CA GLY A 475 -26.79 -5.49 5.55
C GLY A 475 -26.48 -4.41 6.58
N ILE A 476 -27.53 -3.79 7.14
CA ILE A 476 -27.42 -2.69 8.10
C ILE A 476 -26.90 -3.18 9.46
N VAL A 477 -27.37 -4.36 9.88
CA VAL A 477 -27.04 -4.93 11.19
C VAL A 477 -25.80 -5.82 11.06
N PRO A 478 -24.82 -5.71 11.95
CA PRO A 478 -23.66 -6.60 11.95
C PRO A 478 -24.06 -8.07 12.09
N THR A 479 -23.49 -8.95 11.27
CA THR A 479 -23.74 -10.38 11.27
C THR A 479 -22.45 -11.17 11.16
N LEU A 480 -22.49 -12.45 11.60
CA LEU A 480 -21.39 -13.41 11.40
C LEU A 480 -21.63 -14.27 10.17
N VAL A 481 -22.89 -14.43 9.76
CA VAL A 481 -23.32 -15.18 8.58
C VAL A 481 -24.53 -14.48 7.97
N PRO A 482 -24.41 -13.87 6.77
CA PRO A 482 -23.17 -13.64 6.03
C PRO A 482 -22.18 -12.78 6.83
N ASN A 483 -20.88 -12.95 6.57
CA ASN A 483 -19.85 -12.24 7.34
C ASN A 483 -19.82 -10.74 6.99
N SER A 484 -20.15 -9.89 7.94
CA SER A 484 -20.14 -8.43 7.73
C SER A 484 -18.73 -7.86 7.48
N ASP A 485 -17.66 -8.55 7.93
CA ASP A 485 -16.28 -8.10 7.73
C ASP A 485 -15.83 -8.32 6.29
N GLU A 486 -16.07 -9.51 5.76
CA GLU A 486 -15.68 -9.93 4.40
C GLU A 486 -16.85 -10.60 3.68
N PRO A 487 -17.90 -9.86 3.29
CA PRO A 487 -19.01 -10.45 2.53
C PRO A 487 -18.51 -10.89 1.14
N HIS A 488 -18.98 -12.02 0.67
CA HIS A 488 -18.79 -12.42 -0.73
C HIS A 488 -19.51 -11.42 -1.66
N LEU A 489 -19.06 -11.28 -2.89
CA LEU A 489 -19.64 -10.33 -3.85
C LEU A 489 -21.17 -10.43 -3.92
N TYR A 490 -21.73 -11.63 -3.97
CA TYR A 490 -23.17 -11.87 -4.04
C TYR A 490 -23.94 -11.56 -2.74
N GLU A 491 -23.25 -11.39 -1.62
CA GLU A 491 -23.82 -11.02 -0.32
C GLU A 491 -23.85 -9.50 -0.09
N ILE A 492 -23.12 -8.72 -0.91
CA ILE A 492 -23.03 -7.27 -0.75
C ILE A 492 -24.36 -6.63 -1.15
N SER A 493 -25.01 -5.97 -0.19
CA SER A 493 -26.24 -5.19 -0.42
C SER A 493 -26.08 -3.72 -0.12
N ILE A 494 -25.00 -3.31 0.55
CA ILE A 494 -24.69 -1.92 0.94
C ILE A 494 -23.22 -1.64 0.64
N MET A 495 -22.94 -0.41 0.14
CA MET A 495 -21.59 0.08 -0.04
C MET A 495 -21.43 1.43 0.67
N GLY A 496 -20.45 1.52 1.57
CA GLY A 496 -20.04 2.77 2.19
C GLY A 496 -18.98 3.46 1.35
N TYR A 497 -19.29 4.61 0.76
CA TYR A 497 -18.34 5.44 0.04
C TYR A 497 -17.86 6.59 0.91
N THR A 498 -16.57 6.82 0.91
CA THR A 498 -15.91 7.82 1.76
C THR A 498 -15.10 8.80 0.91
N ILE A 499 -15.26 10.09 1.21
CA ILE A 499 -14.32 11.13 0.80
C ILE A 499 -13.64 11.71 2.05
N LYS A 500 -12.32 11.81 2.03
CA LYS A 500 -11.55 12.53 3.04
C LYS A 500 -10.86 13.72 2.40
N THR A 501 -11.16 14.91 2.94
CA THR A 501 -10.53 16.17 2.57
C THR A 501 -9.53 16.60 3.62
N LYS A 502 -8.95 17.78 3.51
CA LYS A 502 -8.04 18.32 4.54
C LYS A 502 -8.75 18.52 5.89
N GLU A 503 -10.04 18.86 5.88
CA GLU A 503 -10.79 19.27 7.08
C GLU A 503 -11.82 18.26 7.54
N TYR A 504 -12.39 17.49 6.62
CA TYR A 504 -13.50 16.58 6.94
C TYR A 504 -13.31 15.20 6.31
N ARG A 505 -13.86 14.17 6.98
CA ARG A 505 -14.21 12.89 6.39
C ARG A 505 -15.73 12.79 6.32
N TYR A 506 -16.25 12.46 5.14
CA TYR A 506 -17.67 12.18 4.92
C TYR A 506 -17.82 10.78 4.32
N THR A 507 -18.74 10.01 4.88
CA THR A 507 -19.12 8.68 4.37
C THR A 507 -20.62 8.63 4.15
N THR A 508 -21.05 8.08 3.02
CA THR A 508 -22.45 7.71 2.76
C THR A 508 -22.54 6.21 2.51
N TRP A 509 -23.50 5.57 3.15
CA TRP A 509 -23.83 4.16 3.00
C TRP A 509 -25.03 4.05 2.08
N LEU A 510 -24.87 3.43 0.90
CA LEU A 510 -25.85 3.37 -0.17
C LEU A 510 -26.26 1.91 -0.42
N ALA A 511 -27.51 1.70 -0.83
CA ALA A 511 -27.91 0.43 -1.39
C ALA A 511 -27.02 0.07 -2.58
N PHE A 512 -26.61 -1.19 -2.66
CA PHE A 512 -25.68 -1.68 -3.67
C PHE A 512 -26.19 -2.93 -4.36
N ASN A 513 -26.19 -2.89 -5.67
CA ASN A 513 -26.56 -4.04 -6.50
C ASN A 513 -25.30 -4.80 -6.91
N HIS A 514 -25.04 -5.95 -6.28
CA HIS A 514 -23.86 -6.77 -6.53
C HIS A 514 -23.79 -7.33 -7.97
N SER A 515 -24.94 -7.60 -8.61
CA SER A 515 -24.98 -8.17 -9.97
C SER A 515 -24.52 -7.16 -11.03
N THR A 516 -24.80 -5.86 -10.81
CA THR A 516 -24.37 -4.78 -11.70
C THR A 516 -23.11 -4.07 -11.20
N ALA A 517 -22.70 -4.35 -9.96
CA ALA A 517 -21.64 -3.65 -9.22
C ALA A 517 -21.87 -2.13 -9.19
N LYS A 518 -23.11 -1.68 -8.87
CA LYS A 518 -23.50 -0.28 -8.84
C LYS A 518 -24.23 0.07 -7.55
N ALA A 519 -23.88 1.24 -7.00
CA ALA A 519 -24.62 1.85 -5.91
C ALA A 519 -25.82 2.63 -6.41
N ASP A 520 -26.89 2.62 -5.62
CA ASP A 520 -28.06 3.47 -5.84
C ASP A 520 -27.94 4.76 -5.01
N TRP A 521 -27.57 5.85 -5.67
CA TRP A 521 -27.40 7.16 -5.05
C TRP A 521 -28.72 7.83 -4.61
N THR A 522 -29.86 7.20 -4.88
CA THR A 522 -31.18 7.65 -4.41
C THR A 522 -31.61 6.94 -3.12
N THR A 523 -31.00 5.78 -2.80
CA THR A 523 -31.31 4.96 -1.63
C THR A 523 -30.17 5.00 -0.64
N MET A 524 -30.20 5.99 0.26
CA MET A 524 -29.22 6.18 1.31
C MET A 524 -29.66 5.47 2.59
N VAL A 525 -28.74 4.69 3.17
CA VAL A 525 -28.96 3.92 4.40
C VAL A 525 -28.49 4.70 5.64
N ALA A 526 -27.31 5.32 5.56
CA ALA A 526 -26.72 6.10 6.65
C ALA A 526 -25.67 7.08 6.12
N GLU A 527 -25.30 8.04 6.97
CA GLU A 527 -24.24 9.02 6.70
C GLU A 527 -23.38 9.25 7.94
N GLU A 528 -22.13 9.62 7.70
CA GLU A 528 -21.17 10.02 8.74
C GLU A 528 -20.41 11.28 8.30
N LEU A 529 -20.15 12.20 9.24
CA LEU A 529 -19.33 13.39 9.02
C LEU A 529 -18.45 13.64 10.25
N TYR A 530 -17.13 13.72 10.05
CA TYR A 530 -16.16 13.98 11.11
C TYR A 530 -15.24 15.14 10.73
N HIS A 531 -14.78 15.89 11.74
CA HIS A 531 -13.88 17.02 11.54
C HIS A 531 -12.44 16.63 11.88
N ASN A 532 -11.58 16.42 10.88
CA ASN A 532 -10.25 15.82 10.98
C ASN A 532 -9.27 16.52 11.96
N LYS A 533 -9.44 17.82 12.24
CA LYS A 533 -8.54 18.56 13.13
C LYS A 533 -9.05 18.66 14.57
N LEU A 534 -10.35 18.76 14.75
CA LEU A 534 -10.98 18.93 16.08
C LEU A 534 -11.30 17.57 16.72
N ASP A 535 -11.46 16.56 15.89
CA ASP A 535 -11.81 15.19 16.26
C ASP A 535 -10.96 14.21 15.42
N VAL A 536 -9.68 14.14 15.75
CA VAL A 536 -8.69 13.33 15.01
C VAL A 536 -9.02 11.84 15.04
N GLU A 537 -9.70 11.40 16.09
CA GLU A 537 -10.08 10.00 16.32
C GLU A 537 -11.48 9.66 15.81
N GLU A 538 -12.17 10.63 15.17
CA GLU A 538 -13.49 10.42 14.55
C GLU A 538 -14.56 9.93 15.55
N ASN A 539 -14.61 10.56 16.76
CA ASN A 539 -15.50 10.17 17.86
C ASN A 539 -16.90 10.80 17.75
N ILE A 540 -17.00 11.96 17.11
CA ILE A 540 -18.23 12.77 17.09
C ILE A 540 -18.77 12.86 15.66
N ASN A 541 -19.82 12.07 15.38
CA ASN A 541 -20.52 12.15 14.10
C ASN A 541 -21.35 13.43 14.04
N LEU A 542 -20.95 14.36 13.18
CA LEU A 542 -21.55 15.68 12.98
C LEU A 542 -22.71 15.70 11.97
N VAL A 543 -23.08 14.58 11.40
CA VAL A 543 -23.99 14.46 10.24
C VAL A 543 -25.39 15.07 10.51
N THR A 544 -25.87 15.03 11.75
CA THR A 544 -27.18 15.58 12.16
C THR A 544 -27.10 17.02 12.66
N THR A 545 -25.89 17.58 12.79
CA THR A 545 -25.68 18.92 13.33
C THR A 545 -25.96 19.99 12.27
N GLN A 546 -26.99 20.79 12.46
CA GLN A 546 -27.48 21.81 11.50
C GLN A 546 -26.38 22.75 10.98
N LYS A 547 -25.44 23.13 11.82
CA LYS A 547 -24.29 24.00 11.44
C LYS A 547 -23.46 23.43 10.29
N PHE A 548 -23.39 22.12 10.11
CA PHE A 548 -22.60 21.44 9.11
C PHE A 548 -23.39 20.95 7.89
N SER A 549 -24.66 21.28 7.78
CA SER A 549 -25.54 20.83 6.70
C SER A 549 -25.01 21.20 5.31
N MET A 550 -24.52 22.43 5.11
CA MET A 550 -23.96 22.88 3.83
C MET A 550 -22.67 22.13 3.48
N ILE A 551 -21.77 21.92 4.45
CA ILE A 551 -20.53 21.16 4.28
C ILE A 551 -20.84 19.72 3.91
N LYS A 552 -21.81 19.11 4.59
CA LYS A 552 -22.27 17.76 4.29
C LYS A 552 -22.73 17.61 2.83
N GLU A 553 -23.60 18.50 2.37
CA GLU A 553 -24.10 18.46 0.99
C GLU A 553 -22.99 18.71 -0.04
N GLU A 554 -22.05 19.61 0.24
CA GLU A 554 -20.90 19.84 -0.62
C GLU A 554 -20.04 18.57 -0.75
N LEU A 555 -19.70 17.91 0.37
CA LEU A 555 -18.91 16.67 0.38
C LEU A 555 -19.65 15.52 -0.29
N ARG A 556 -20.97 15.42 -0.08
CA ARG A 556 -21.82 14.44 -0.75
C ARG A 556 -21.79 14.62 -2.28
N MET A 557 -21.89 15.86 -2.76
CA MET A 557 -21.79 16.15 -4.18
C MET A 557 -20.40 15.87 -4.74
N GLN A 558 -19.33 16.21 -4.01
CA GLN A 558 -17.95 15.88 -4.40
C GLN A 558 -17.75 14.36 -4.49
N LEU A 559 -18.27 13.60 -3.51
CA LEU A 559 -18.18 12.15 -3.49
C LEU A 559 -18.95 11.53 -4.67
N LYS A 560 -20.17 11.99 -4.96
CA LYS A 560 -21.00 11.55 -6.08
C LYS A 560 -20.38 11.87 -7.44
N ASN A 561 -19.73 13.02 -7.58
CA ASN A 561 -19.04 13.43 -8.80
C ASN A 561 -17.72 12.63 -9.01
N GLY A 562 -17.23 11.97 -7.97
CA GLY A 562 -16.14 11.03 -8.03
C GLY A 562 -14.73 11.65 -8.03
N TRP A 563 -13.76 10.80 -8.00
CA TRP A 563 -12.35 11.13 -7.78
C TRP A 563 -11.73 12.07 -8.84
N ARG A 564 -12.23 12.04 -10.09
CA ARG A 564 -11.72 12.92 -11.17
C ARG A 564 -11.91 14.40 -10.84
N GLN A 565 -13.04 14.77 -10.22
CA GLN A 565 -13.33 16.13 -9.82
C GLN A 565 -12.44 16.64 -8.67
N ALA A 566 -11.83 15.73 -7.92
CA ALA A 566 -10.89 16.06 -6.85
C ALA A 566 -9.44 16.22 -7.34
N LEU A 567 -9.13 15.86 -8.58
CA LEU A 567 -7.80 16.06 -9.16
C LEU A 567 -7.45 17.55 -9.31
N PRO A 568 -6.16 17.93 -9.38
CA PRO A 568 -5.75 19.27 -9.79
C PRO A 568 -6.30 19.63 -11.17
N ARG A 569 -6.65 20.90 -11.38
CA ARG A 569 -7.34 21.39 -12.61
C ARG A 569 -6.66 20.95 -13.92
N GLN A 570 -5.34 20.85 -13.94
CA GLN A 570 -4.57 20.43 -15.12
C GLN A 570 -4.77 18.96 -15.51
N TYR A 571 -5.42 18.16 -14.64
CA TYR A 571 -5.71 16.74 -14.86
C TYR A 571 -7.23 16.43 -14.87
N GLN A 572 -8.08 17.46 -14.77
CA GLN A 572 -9.52 17.39 -14.94
C GLN A 572 -9.88 17.60 -16.42
#